data_5dc3c73666d49b8c9ea03162b3d6229d
#
_entry.id   5dc3c73666d49b8c9ea03162b3d6229d
#
_cell.length_a   1.000
_cell.length_b   1.000
_cell.length_c   1.000
_cell.angle_alpha   90.00
_cell.angle_beta   90.00
_cell.angle_gamma   90.00
#
_symmetry.space_group_name_H-M   'P 1'
#
loop_
_entity.id
_entity.type
_entity.pdbx_description
1 polymer ?
#
loop_
_entity_poly.entity_id
_entity_poly.type
_entity_poly.pdbx_seq_one_letter_code
_entity_poly.pdbx_strand_id
1 'polypeptide(L)'
;MSKPTFAERFRYWFDGVMARGAGALIGLLALATLVFILIVAVIVELFGIFPTPDNVATPLDFAEVVWGNLMRSMDAGTVAGDVGWPFRALMLVVTLFGILTVASLIGIVSGAFDERVAQLRKGRSRVLESDHTVILGWSSKIVPIVSEICTANQSRKRSSIVILASRDKVEMEELLADAIPNPGRTKIIVRTGDPMSLSDLGITNLHSARSIIILPPDESANPDAVVIKTALAVTNSPDRKAGKYHIIAEIQRPRYLDAAKLVGRDEAHFVLSREMISRIMVQTSRQSGLSVVYSALLDFDGDEMYFSIQPSLVGQTYAETQRAFNTSAVIGILTAAGAVELNPAASTVYAEGDQLIVIAKDDSAVTLSESRPADAAAISSITAPAPQPERTLILGYHYGLPVMLDELAEYVAPGSGVMIVSDQELPHFASYPSLTVDTQPGDVTDGDLLEALDLAQYGHVIVLADRNEADIQESDARTLITLLNLRDLEDRLGLDLKIVSEMLDDRNRELAEVTNADDFIVSDKLVSLVVSQISENRQLTEVFENLFSSEGSEIYLQPAEYYVTPGTTVDFYTVLDAAQLRGETAIGYRIVSEARNSDEFYGVNLNPTKTKPVTFAASDKVIVLAAG
;
A
#
# COMPACT_ATOMS: atom_id res chain seq x y z
N MET A 1 28.35 5.24 54.08
CA MET A 1 28.35 4.19 53.03
C MET A 1 29.37 3.15 53.39
N SER A 2 28.96 1.91 53.67
CA SER A 2 29.85 0.80 53.96
C SER A 2 30.70 0.44 52.74
N LYS A 3 31.98 0.16 52.95
CA LYS A 3 32.83 -0.32 51.83
C LYS A 3 32.27 -1.62 51.28
N PRO A 4 32.16 -1.78 49.96
CA PRO A 4 31.62 -3.00 49.34
C PRO A 4 32.48 -4.19 49.75
N THR A 5 31.84 -5.30 50.14
CA THR A 5 32.46 -6.56 50.52
C THR A 5 33.15 -7.22 49.31
N PHE A 6 34.08 -8.14 49.56
CA PHE A 6 34.75 -8.91 48.50
C PHE A 6 33.74 -9.66 47.64
N ALA A 7 32.70 -10.25 48.26
CA ALA A 7 31.65 -10.94 47.54
C ALA A 7 30.84 -10.05 46.59
N GLU A 8 30.53 -8.80 47.02
CA GLU A 8 29.85 -7.80 46.17
C GLU A 8 30.72 -7.35 45.01
N ARG A 9 32.02 -7.15 45.22
CA ARG A 9 32.97 -6.80 44.14
C ARG A 9 33.14 -7.95 43.15
N PHE A 10 33.23 -9.18 43.61
CA PHE A 10 33.34 -10.35 42.75
C PHE A 10 32.06 -10.54 41.92
N ARG A 11 30.89 -10.39 42.54
CA ARG A 11 29.60 -10.48 41.84
C ARG A 11 29.48 -9.40 40.75
N TYR A 12 29.82 -8.18 41.10
CA TYR A 12 29.82 -7.07 40.14
C TYR A 12 30.79 -7.26 38.96
N TRP A 13 32.00 -7.78 39.24
CA TRP A 13 32.96 -8.14 38.20
C TRP A 13 32.46 -9.29 37.34
N PHE A 14 31.89 -10.31 37.95
CA PHE A 14 31.33 -11.48 37.26
C PHE A 14 30.17 -11.08 36.36
N ASP A 15 29.24 -10.28 36.89
CA ASP A 15 28.10 -9.71 36.09
C ASP A 15 28.63 -8.88 34.92
N GLY A 16 29.71 -8.11 35.12
CA GLY A 16 30.36 -7.35 34.07
C GLY A 16 31.03 -8.20 32.98
N VAL A 17 31.55 -9.39 33.34
CA VAL A 17 32.10 -10.34 32.36
C VAL A 17 30.98 -11.04 31.61
N MET A 18 29.91 -11.46 32.30
CA MET A 18 28.72 -12.05 31.68
C MET A 18 28.08 -11.11 30.65
N ALA A 19 28.04 -9.81 30.91
CA ALA A 19 27.50 -8.80 30.03
C ALA A 19 28.34 -8.54 28.74
N ARG A 20 29.59 -9.01 28.68
CA ARG A 20 30.49 -8.83 27.52
C ARG A 20 30.26 -9.82 26.37
N GLY A 21 29.33 -10.76 26.53
CA GLY A 21 28.96 -11.74 25.52
C GLY A 21 29.80 -13.02 25.52
N ALA A 22 29.48 -13.93 24.58
CA ALA A 22 30.02 -15.31 24.55
C ALA A 22 31.55 -15.38 24.48
N GLY A 23 32.23 -14.46 23.82
CA GLY A 23 33.69 -14.43 23.75
C GLY A 23 34.35 -14.27 25.13
N ALA A 24 33.80 -13.44 26.02
CA ALA A 24 34.29 -13.23 27.37
C ALA A 24 34.03 -14.47 28.25
N LEU A 25 32.90 -15.13 28.06
CA LEU A 25 32.55 -16.40 28.77
C LEU A 25 33.47 -17.53 28.36
N ILE A 26 33.79 -17.71 27.09
CA ILE A 26 34.74 -18.70 26.59
C ILE A 26 36.13 -18.41 27.17
N GLY A 27 36.57 -17.15 27.18
CA GLY A 27 37.83 -16.76 27.79
C GLY A 27 37.90 -17.05 29.29
N LEU A 28 36.82 -16.80 30.03
CA LEU A 28 36.71 -17.11 31.44
C LEU A 28 36.74 -18.61 31.70
N LEU A 29 36.03 -19.41 30.90
CA LEU A 29 36.01 -20.86 30.99
C LEU A 29 37.39 -21.45 30.69
N ALA A 30 38.07 -20.96 29.65
CA ALA A 30 39.44 -21.39 29.33
C ALA A 30 40.44 -21.06 30.45
N LEU A 31 40.34 -19.86 31.06
CA LEU A 31 41.15 -19.46 32.20
C LEU A 31 40.88 -20.35 33.43
N ALA A 32 39.62 -20.62 33.73
CA ALA A 32 39.22 -21.51 34.83
C ALA A 32 39.75 -22.93 34.62
N THR A 33 39.68 -23.45 33.41
CA THR A 33 40.23 -24.76 33.05
C THR A 33 41.74 -24.80 33.19
N LEU A 34 42.45 -23.79 32.71
CA LEU A 34 43.89 -23.68 32.85
C LEU A 34 44.31 -23.66 34.32
N VAL A 35 43.68 -22.83 35.15
CA VAL A 35 43.94 -22.73 36.58
C VAL A 35 43.67 -24.08 37.27
N PHE A 36 42.56 -24.76 36.95
CA PHE A 36 42.24 -26.07 37.50
C PHE A 36 43.29 -27.12 37.14
N ILE A 37 43.70 -27.20 35.88
CA ILE A 37 44.74 -28.13 35.40
C ILE A 37 46.06 -27.91 36.15
N LEU A 38 46.48 -26.64 36.32
CA LEU A 38 47.69 -26.26 37.04
C LEU A 38 47.60 -26.63 38.53
N ILE A 39 46.45 -26.38 39.19
CA ILE A 39 46.24 -26.77 40.61
C ILE A 39 46.36 -28.29 40.76
N VAL A 40 45.75 -29.06 39.90
CA VAL A 40 45.85 -30.54 39.96
C VAL A 40 47.27 -31.00 39.68
N ALA A 41 48.00 -30.37 38.74
CA ALA A 41 49.39 -30.72 38.50
C ALA A 41 50.28 -30.45 39.75
N VAL A 42 50.06 -29.32 40.43
CA VAL A 42 50.75 -29.02 41.72
C VAL A 42 50.39 -30.04 42.78
N ILE A 43 49.13 -30.49 42.87
CA ILE A 43 48.70 -31.52 43.81
C ILE A 43 49.42 -32.85 43.52
N VAL A 44 49.49 -33.28 42.25
CA VAL A 44 50.22 -34.51 41.85
C VAL A 44 51.67 -34.46 42.29
N GLU A 45 52.34 -33.32 42.02
CA GLU A 45 53.75 -33.15 42.40
C GLU A 45 53.96 -33.10 43.90
N LEU A 46 53.16 -32.29 44.63
CA LEU A 46 53.32 -32.07 46.06
C LEU A 46 53.05 -33.33 46.90
N PHE A 47 52.07 -34.13 46.49
CA PHE A 47 51.68 -35.35 47.21
C PHE A 47 52.30 -36.62 46.64
N GLY A 48 53.09 -36.52 45.58
CA GLY A 48 53.72 -37.66 44.93
C GLY A 48 52.75 -38.68 44.34
N ILE A 49 51.57 -38.18 43.84
CA ILE A 49 50.51 -39.03 43.30
C ILE A 49 50.83 -39.35 41.85
N PHE A 50 51.80 -40.21 41.60
CA PHE A 50 52.21 -40.59 40.25
C PHE A 50 51.58 -41.93 39.83
N PRO A 51 51.53 -42.26 38.55
CA PRO A 51 51.09 -43.56 38.08
C PRO A 51 52.05 -44.69 38.64
N THR A 52 51.46 -45.80 39.08
CA THR A 52 52.19 -46.90 39.67
C THR A 52 52.03 -48.21 38.87
N PRO A 53 52.66 -48.30 37.65
CA PRO A 53 52.75 -49.59 36.99
C PRO A 53 53.57 -50.56 37.79
N ASP A 54 53.12 -51.80 37.93
CA ASP A 54 53.75 -52.85 38.72
C ASP A 54 54.06 -52.51 40.21
N ASN A 55 53.22 -51.65 40.82
CA ASN A 55 53.35 -51.07 42.16
C ASN A 55 54.62 -50.22 42.42
N VAL A 56 55.26 -49.69 41.34
CA VAL A 56 56.40 -48.77 41.43
C VAL A 56 55.93 -47.41 40.95
N ALA A 57 56.12 -46.38 41.79
CA ALA A 57 55.78 -44.99 41.37
C ALA A 57 56.74 -44.55 40.24
N THR A 58 56.18 -44.08 39.14
CA THR A 58 56.94 -43.54 38.02
C THR A 58 56.76 -42.02 38.00
N PRO A 59 57.73 -41.22 38.52
CA PRO A 59 57.63 -39.76 38.50
C PRO A 59 57.53 -39.22 37.06
N LEU A 60 56.60 -38.33 36.81
CA LEU A 60 56.45 -37.63 35.59
C LEU A 60 56.94 -36.19 35.78
N ASP A 61 57.51 -35.56 34.75
CA ASP A 61 57.85 -34.15 34.76
C ASP A 61 56.58 -33.29 34.85
N PHE A 62 56.68 -32.17 35.55
CA PHE A 62 55.54 -31.24 35.75
C PHE A 62 54.84 -30.88 34.47
N ALA A 63 55.61 -30.61 33.38
CA ALA A 63 55.05 -30.32 32.09
C ALA A 63 54.25 -31.49 31.50
N GLU A 64 54.71 -32.74 31.71
CA GLU A 64 53.98 -33.93 31.28
C GLU A 64 52.68 -34.14 32.07
N VAL A 65 52.68 -33.81 33.38
CA VAL A 65 51.48 -33.86 34.22
C VAL A 65 50.45 -32.82 33.75
N VAL A 66 50.89 -31.61 33.48
CA VAL A 66 50.01 -30.54 32.92
C VAL A 66 49.46 -30.98 31.59
N TRP A 67 50.28 -31.49 30.69
CA TRP A 67 49.85 -31.98 29.38
C TRP A 67 48.86 -33.13 29.50
N GLY A 68 49.17 -34.11 30.37
CA GLY A 68 48.30 -35.23 30.64
C GLY A 68 46.94 -34.82 31.23
N ASN A 69 46.90 -33.84 32.14
CA ASN A 69 45.67 -33.26 32.67
C ASN A 69 44.85 -32.53 31.58
N LEU A 70 45.50 -31.81 30.68
CA LEU A 70 44.83 -31.18 29.55
C LEU A 70 44.20 -32.22 28.63
N MET A 71 44.95 -33.26 28.25
CA MET A 71 44.42 -34.35 27.43
C MET A 71 43.22 -35.05 28.05
N ARG A 72 43.28 -35.36 29.39
CA ARG A 72 42.17 -35.96 30.13
C ARG A 72 40.94 -35.07 30.22
N SER A 73 41.15 -33.75 30.25
CA SER A 73 40.02 -32.78 30.24
C SER A 73 39.32 -32.73 28.89
N MET A 74 40.04 -33.07 27.80
CA MET A 74 39.48 -33.06 26.43
C MET A 74 38.93 -34.43 26.00
N ASP A 75 39.56 -35.54 26.47
CA ASP A 75 39.17 -36.87 26.09
C ASP A 75 39.06 -37.79 27.34
N ALA A 76 37.81 -38.15 27.68
CA ALA A 76 37.49 -39.04 28.77
C ALA A 76 38.07 -40.47 28.63
N GLY A 77 38.41 -40.89 27.41
CA GLY A 77 39.00 -42.20 27.14
C GLY A 77 40.40 -42.39 27.71
N THR A 78 41.15 -41.28 27.89
CA THR A 78 42.51 -41.31 28.41
C THR A 78 42.64 -41.86 29.83
N VAL A 79 41.59 -41.77 30.67
CA VAL A 79 41.56 -42.32 32.06
C VAL A 79 41.66 -43.85 32.11
N ALA A 80 41.25 -44.54 31.04
CA ALA A 80 41.29 -46.01 30.99
C ALA A 80 42.71 -46.58 31.08
N GLY A 81 43.73 -45.84 30.70
CA GLY A 81 45.13 -46.21 30.75
C GLY A 81 45.82 -45.86 32.08
N ASP A 82 45.17 -45.17 33.01
CA ASP A 82 45.77 -44.74 34.27
C ASP A 82 45.94 -45.92 35.22
N VAL A 83 47.08 -45.95 35.98
CA VAL A 83 47.45 -47.02 36.87
C VAL A 83 47.71 -46.44 38.27
N GLY A 84 47.27 -47.19 39.30
CA GLY A 84 47.33 -46.77 40.70
C GLY A 84 46.06 -46.08 41.19
N TRP A 85 45.44 -46.61 42.26
CA TRP A 85 44.15 -46.10 42.74
C TRP A 85 44.12 -44.63 43.11
N PRO A 86 45.15 -44.06 43.84
CA PRO A 86 45.16 -42.62 44.14
C PRO A 86 45.23 -41.73 42.85
N PHE A 87 46.04 -42.14 41.87
CA PHE A 87 46.19 -41.45 40.60
C PHE A 87 44.89 -41.52 39.78
N ARG A 88 44.28 -42.75 39.69
CA ARG A 88 42.99 -42.94 39.02
C ARG A 88 41.88 -42.04 39.59
N ALA A 89 41.79 -41.98 40.94
CA ALA A 89 40.77 -41.15 41.58
C ALA A 89 40.93 -39.66 41.27
N LEU A 90 42.17 -39.16 41.30
CA LEU A 90 42.45 -37.74 40.96
C LEU A 90 42.21 -37.45 39.48
N MET A 91 42.66 -38.35 38.59
CA MET A 91 42.46 -38.18 37.16
C MET A 91 40.99 -38.28 36.74
N LEU A 92 40.17 -39.06 37.44
CA LEU A 92 38.74 -39.10 37.27
C LEU A 92 38.11 -37.71 37.55
N VAL A 93 38.58 -37.02 38.59
CA VAL A 93 38.11 -35.63 38.89
C VAL A 93 38.47 -34.68 37.74
N VAL A 94 39.68 -34.78 37.17
CA VAL A 94 40.09 -33.99 35.99
C VAL A 94 39.18 -34.26 34.81
N THR A 95 38.89 -35.52 34.54
CA THR A 95 38.01 -35.92 33.44
C THR A 95 36.59 -35.44 33.63
N LEU A 96 36.02 -35.58 34.85
CA LEU A 96 34.67 -35.05 35.12
C LEU A 96 34.61 -33.52 34.96
N PHE A 97 35.64 -32.82 35.43
CA PHE A 97 35.75 -31.37 35.22
C PHE A 97 35.84 -31.03 33.73
N GLY A 98 36.62 -31.79 32.97
CA GLY A 98 36.74 -31.64 31.52
C GLY A 98 35.40 -31.82 30.80
N ILE A 99 34.66 -32.88 31.13
CA ILE A 99 33.31 -33.12 30.57
C ILE A 99 32.39 -31.92 30.86
N LEU A 100 32.38 -31.39 32.06
CA LEU A 100 31.58 -30.20 32.43
C LEU A 100 32.02 -28.96 31.65
N THR A 101 33.33 -28.81 31.44
CA THR A 101 33.89 -27.68 30.66
C THR A 101 33.45 -27.74 29.21
N VAL A 102 33.57 -28.94 28.58
CA VAL A 102 33.14 -29.12 27.17
C VAL A 102 31.62 -28.92 27.03
N ALA A 103 30.82 -29.47 27.95
CA ALA A 103 29.38 -29.29 27.96
C ALA A 103 29.00 -27.79 28.10
N SER A 104 29.69 -27.07 29.01
CA SER A 104 29.49 -25.62 29.17
C SER A 104 29.89 -24.82 27.92
N LEU A 105 31.00 -25.19 27.28
CA LEU A 105 31.44 -24.55 26.01
C LEU A 105 30.39 -24.75 24.92
N ILE A 106 29.87 -25.97 24.76
CA ILE A 106 28.79 -26.26 23.78
C ILE A 106 27.56 -25.37 24.07
N GLY A 107 27.16 -25.30 25.35
CA GLY A 107 26.03 -24.45 25.77
C GLY A 107 26.23 -22.95 25.45
N ILE A 108 27.43 -22.41 25.72
CA ILE A 108 27.77 -21.01 25.41
C ILE A 108 27.76 -20.75 23.91
N VAL A 109 28.34 -21.65 23.11
CA VAL A 109 28.39 -21.50 21.64
C VAL A 109 26.99 -21.62 21.05
N SER A 110 26.19 -22.61 21.50
CA SER A 110 24.79 -22.74 21.05
C SER A 110 23.96 -21.51 21.39
N GLY A 111 24.02 -21.05 22.63
CA GLY A 111 23.30 -19.83 23.05
C GLY A 111 23.73 -18.57 22.29
N ALA A 112 25.02 -18.42 21.99
CA ALA A 112 25.51 -17.31 21.17
C ALA A 112 25.05 -17.38 19.70
N PHE A 113 24.94 -18.62 19.19
CA PHE A 113 24.38 -18.83 17.85
C PHE A 113 22.90 -18.50 17.81
N ASP A 114 22.13 -18.98 18.80
CA ASP A 114 20.70 -18.71 18.91
C ASP A 114 20.42 -17.19 19.06
N GLU A 115 21.22 -16.50 19.88
CA GLU A 115 21.12 -15.05 20.02
C GLU A 115 21.42 -14.32 18.69
N ARG A 116 22.43 -14.79 17.93
CA ARG A 116 22.78 -14.21 16.63
C ARG A 116 21.67 -14.43 15.60
N VAL A 117 21.07 -15.62 15.58
CA VAL A 117 19.90 -15.93 14.74
C VAL A 117 18.72 -15.05 15.14
N ALA A 118 18.45 -14.88 16.43
CA ALA A 118 17.40 -14.00 16.93
C ALA A 118 17.63 -12.52 16.54
N GLN A 119 18.89 -12.05 16.59
CA GLN A 119 19.22 -10.69 16.12
C GLN A 119 19.01 -10.53 14.61
N LEU A 120 19.34 -11.55 13.81
CA LEU A 120 19.08 -11.54 12.35
C LEU A 120 17.57 -11.56 12.06
N ARG A 121 16.80 -12.31 12.86
CA ARG A 121 15.32 -12.31 12.79
C ARG A 121 14.70 -10.95 13.14
N LYS A 122 15.32 -10.17 14.04
CA LYS A 122 14.86 -8.81 14.38
C LYS A 122 14.94 -7.82 13.20
N GLY A 123 15.52 -8.20 12.06
CA GLY A 123 15.44 -7.42 10.82
C GLY A 123 16.10 -6.04 10.86
N ARG A 124 17.15 -5.82 11.66
CA ARG A 124 17.85 -4.54 11.80
C ARG A 124 19.12 -4.39 10.95
N SER A 125 19.36 -5.32 10.03
CA SER A 125 20.50 -5.22 9.12
C SER A 125 20.25 -4.17 8.05
N ARG A 126 21.30 -3.37 7.72
CA ARG A 126 21.23 -2.33 6.69
C ARG A 126 20.93 -2.94 5.32
N VAL A 127 20.05 -2.30 4.58
CA VAL A 127 19.71 -2.60 3.19
C VAL A 127 20.80 -2.01 2.28
N LEU A 128 21.18 -2.75 1.25
CA LEU A 128 22.22 -2.37 0.29
C LEU A 128 21.68 -2.12 -1.13
N GLU A 129 20.37 -2.34 -1.32
CA GLU A 129 19.68 -2.10 -2.57
C GLU A 129 19.71 -0.61 -2.94
N SER A 130 19.66 -0.34 -4.24
CA SER A 130 19.55 1.00 -4.82
C SER A 130 18.44 1.03 -5.87
N ASP A 131 17.94 2.19 -6.20
CA ASP A 131 16.81 2.38 -7.13
C ASP A 131 15.58 1.57 -6.72
N HIS A 132 15.36 1.47 -5.40
CA HIS A 132 14.27 0.72 -4.77
C HIS A 132 13.18 1.66 -4.27
N THR A 133 11.98 1.14 -4.11
CA THR A 133 10.89 1.83 -3.42
C THR A 133 10.97 1.55 -1.93
N VAL A 134 10.89 2.60 -1.11
CA VAL A 134 10.84 2.48 0.36
C VAL A 134 9.42 2.77 0.84
N ILE A 135 8.87 1.89 1.67
CA ILE A 135 7.58 2.09 2.34
C ILE A 135 7.84 2.26 3.83
N LEU A 136 7.42 3.39 4.39
CA LEU A 136 7.56 3.76 5.78
C LEU A 136 6.21 3.73 6.48
N GLY A 137 6.06 2.85 7.46
CA GLY A 137 4.80 2.58 8.16
C GLY A 137 4.14 1.27 7.71
N TRP A 138 3.02 0.97 8.36
CA TRP A 138 2.22 -0.23 8.11
C TRP A 138 0.74 0.11 8.28
N SER A 139 -0.08 -0.28 7.32
CA SER A 139 -1.54 -0.14 7.35
C SER A 139 -2.21 -1.24 6.52
N SER A 140 -3.54 -1.28 6.52
CA SER A 140 -4.36 -2.12 5.64
C SER A 140 -3.98 -2.01 4.16
N LYS A 141 -3.45 -0.86 3.74
CA LYS A 141 -3.06 -0.54 2.37
C LYS A 141 -1.74 -1.18 1.91
N ILE A 142 -0.97 -1.79 2.83
CA ILE A 142 0.37 -2.30 2.51
C ILE A 142 0.34 -3.39 1.43
N VAL A 143 -0.61 -4.32 1.53
CA VAL A 143 -0.73 -5.43 0.58
C VAL A 143 -1.10 -4.94 -0.83
N PRO A 144 -2.16 -4.15 -1.03
CA PRO A 144 -2.46 -3.58 -2.33
C PRO A 144 -1.30 -2.78 -2.92
N ILE A 145 -0.64 -1.89 -2.15
CA ILE A 145 0.49 -1.08 -2.64
C ILE A 145 1.66 -1.97 -3.08
N VAL A 146 2.03 -2.97 -2.29
CA VAL A 146 3.15 -3.87 -2.64
C VAL A 146 2.80 -4.70 -3.88
N SER A 147 1.56 -5.18 -3.98
CA SER A 147 1.07 -5.92 -5.16
C SER A 147 1.17 -5.07 -6.42
N GLU A 148 0.65 -3.85 -6.39
CA GLU A 148 0.68 -2.91 -7.52
C GLU A 148 2.11 -2.56 -7.96
N ILE A 149 3.00 -2.26 -7.00
CA ILE A 149 4.40 -1.99 -7.33
C ILE A 149 5.10 -3.24 -7.89
N CYS A 150 4.73 -4.45 -7.45
CA CYS A 150 5.24 -5.69 -8.05
C CYS A 150 4.79 -5.81 -9.51
N THR A 151 3.55 -5.46 -9.84
CA THR A 151 3.00 -5.43 -11.20
C THR A 151 3.72 -4.39 -12.06
N ALA A 152 3.83 -3.15 -11.59
CA ALA A 152 4.58 -2.08 -12.26
C ALA A 152 6.05 -2.45 -12.55
N ASN A 153 6.64 -3.25 -11.69
CA ASN A 153 8.02 -3.68 -11.82
C ASN A 153 8.23 -4.90 -12.77
N GLN A 154 7.19 -5.49 -13.35
CA GLN A 154 7.32 -6.70 -14.20
C GLN A 154 8.22 -6.46 -15.41
N SER A 155 8.23 -5.27 -15.98
CA SER A 155 9.07 -4.84 -17.09
C SER A 155 10.55 -4.67 -16.71
N ARG A 156 10.86 -4.51 -15.40
CA ARG A 156 12.20 -4.23 -14.88
C ARG A 156 13.03 -5.52 -14.71
N LYS A 157 14.33 -5.44 -15.00
CA LYS A 157 15.24 -6.59 -14.82
C LYS A 157 15.48 -6.95 -13.35
N ARG A 158 15.51 -5.96 -12.47
CA ARG A 158 15.67 -6.09 -11.01
C ARG A 158 14.94 -4.94 -10.34
N SER A 159 14.19 -5.25 -9.33
CA SER A 159 13.49 -4.27 -8.50
C SER A 159 13.44 -4.74 -7.05
N SER A 160 13.31 -3.82 -6.14
CA SER A 160 13.19 -4.13 -4.71
C SER A 160 12.25 -3.14 -4.03
N ILE A 161 11.48 -3.65 -3.09
CA ILE A 161 10.66 -2.88 -2.16
C ILE A 161 11.24 -3.08 -0.77
N VAL A 162 11.48 -2.00 -0.05
CA VAL A 162 11.97 -2.02 1.33
C VAL A 162 10.90 -1.45 2.24
N ILE A 163 10.44 -2.23 3.20
CA ILE A 163 9.40 -1.83 4.15
C ILE A 163 10.04 -1.67 5.53
N LEU A 164 9.80 -0.52 6.19
CA LEU A 164 10.20 -0.25 7.56
C LEU A 164 8.97 0.06 8.40
N ALA A 165 8.71 -0.75 9.41
CA ALA A 165 7.58 -0.55 10.32
C ALA A 165 7.90 -1.00 11.74
N SER A 166 7.19 -0.45 12.73
CA SER A 166 7.31 -0.81 14.16
C SER A 166 6.53 -2.11 14.46
N ARG A 167 6.80 -3.17 13.69
CA ARG A 167 6.11 -4.46 13.78
C ARG A 167 7.13 -5.60 13.70
N ASP A 168 6.76 -6.81 14.12
CA ASP A 168 7.65 -7.98 14.02
C ASP A 168 7.93 -8.33 12.55
N LYS A 169 9.20 -8.54 12.23
CA LYS A 169 9.64 -8.82 10.85
C LYS A 169 9.02 -10.12 10.31
N VAL A 170 8.96 -11.17 11.12
CA VAL A 170 8.48 -12.48 10.67
C VAL A 170 7.00 -12.41 10.37
N GLU A 171 6.22 -11.76 11.23
CA GLU A 171 4.79 -11.53 11.02
C GLU A 171 4.51 -10.75 9.72
N MET A 172 5.30 -9.69 9.47
CA MET A 172 5.18 -8.91 8.24
C MET A 172 5.55 -9.72 6.99
N GLU A 173 6.63 -10.53 7.06
CA GLU A 173 7.06 -11.38 5.95
C GLU A 173 6.05 -12.48 5.65
N GLU A 174 5.46 -13.12 6.66
CA GLU A 174 4.43 -14.16 6.51
C GLU A 174 3.17 -13.57 5.85
N LEU A 175 2.66 -12.44 6.37
CA LEU A 175 1.48 -11.78 5.82
C LEU A 175 1.67 -11.40 4.33
N LEU A 176 2.82 -10.83 3.98
CA LEU A 176 3.09 -10.46 2.60
C LEU A 176 3.30 -11.67 1.69
N ALA A 177 3.92 -12.75 2.18
CA ALA A 177 4.11 -13.97 1.42
C ALA A 177 2.79 -14.69 1.13
N ASP A 178 1.87 -14.69 2.11
CA ASP A 178 0.54 -15.29 1.94
C ASP A 178 -0.33 -14.48 0.98
N ALA A 179 -0.30 -13.14 1.10
CA ALA A 179 -1.10 -12.25 0.27
C ALA A 179 -0.54 -12.08 -1.15
N ILE A 180 0.79 -12.16 -1.33
CA ILE A 180 1.48 -11.95 -2.62
C ILE A 180 2.40 -13.16 -2.89
N PRO A 181 1.83 -14.31 -3.27
CA PRO A 181 2.61 -15.54 -3.45
C PRO A 181 3.57 -15.47 -4.65
N ASN A 182 3.32 -14.58 -5.60
CA ASN A 182 4.16 -14.40 -6.77
C ASN A 182 4.54 -12.91 -6.99
N PRO A 183 5.55 -12.39 -6.30
CA PRO A 183 6.01 -11.01 -6.48
C PRO A 183 6.79 -10.78 -7.78
N GLY A 184 6.80 -11.73 -8.70
CA GLY A 184 7.53 -11.66 -9.95
C GLY A 184 9.03 -11.52 -9.75
N ARG A 185 9.62 -10.45 -10.31
CA ARG A 185 11.05 -10.13 -10.20
C ARG A 185 11.37 -9.17 -9.05
N THR A 186 10.36 -8.74 -8.31
CA THR A 186 10.52 -7.77 -7.22
C THR A 186 10.90 -8.47 -5.92
N LYS A 187 11.99 -8.02 -5.32
CA LYS A 187 12.43 -8.52 -4.01
C LYS A 187 11.78 -7.68 -2.90
N ILE A 188 10.96 -8.29 -2.07
CA ILE A 188 10.36 -7.64 -0.90
C ILE A 188 11.30 -7.81 0.29
N ILE A 189 11.67 -6.71 0.94
CA ILE A 189 12.63 -6.67 2.06
C ILE A 189 11.98 -5.94 3.23
N VAL A 190 11.71 -6.67 4.29
CA VAL A 190 11.05 -6.12 5.48
C VAL A 190 12.07 -5.84 6.58
N ARG A 191 11.89 -4.73 7.29
CA ARG A 191 12.72 -4.30 8.43
C ARG A 191 11.85 -3.85 9.59
N THR A 192 12.23 -4.26 10.80
CA THR A 192 11.61 -3.76 12.03
C THR A 192 12.33 -2.51 12.51
N GLY A 193 11.60 -1.44 12.69
CA GLY A 193 12.12 -0.16 13.20
C GLY A 193 11.04 0.92 13.23
N ASP A 194 11.34 2.01 13.89
CA ASP A 194 10.45 3.18 13.96
C ASP A 194 10.72 4.13 12.76
N PRO A 195 9.74 4.34 11.86
CA PRO A 195 9.90 5.26 10.72
C PRO A 195 10.19 6.72 11.11
N MET A 196 9.92 7.09 12.36
CA MET A 196 10.22 8.44 12.88
C MET A 196 11.63 8.55 13.46
N SER A 197 12.37 7.42 13.58
CA SER A 197 13.72 7.36 14.13
C SER A 197 14.78 7.51 13.04
N LEU A 198 15.63 8.53 13.13
CA LEU A 198 16.72 8.75 12.17
C LEU A 198 17.68 7.55 12.07
N SER A 199 17.93 6.86 13.20
CA SER A 199 18.79 5.68 13.22
C SER A 199 18.17 4.50 12.47
N ASP A 200 16.86 4.31 12.58
CA ASP A 200 16.15 3.21 11.94
C ASP A 200 15.91 3.50 10.45
N LEU A 201 15.67 4.78 10.08
CA LEU A 201 15.63 5.20 8.69
C LEU A 201 16.95 4.91 7.96
N GLY A 202 18.10 5.04 8.62
CA GLY A 202 19.42 4.71 8.06
C GLY A 202 19.55 3.23 7.62
N ILE A 203 18.71 2.33 8.14
CA ILE A 203 18.68 0.91 7.74
C ILE A 203 18.16 0.75 6.32
N THR A 204 17.24 1.59 5.87
CA THR A 204 16.51 1.44 4.60
C THR A 204 17.27 1.93 3.36
N ASN A 205 18.44 2.56 3.52
CA ASN A 205 19.22 3.16 2.43
C ASN A 205 18.44 4.21 1.61
N LEU A 206 17.71 5.10 2.31
CA LEU A 206 16.83 6.13 1.72
C LEU A 206 17.49 6.99 0.63
N HIS A 207 18.79 7.33 0.79
CA HIS A 207 19.48 8.19 -0.18
C HIS A 207 19.64 7.57 -1.57
N SER A 208 19.49 6.26 -1.69
CA SER A 208 19.51 5.53 -2.95
C SER A 208 18.12 5.09 -3.40
N ALA A 209 17.07 5.48 -2.68
CA ALA A 209 15.70 5.15 -3.05
C ALA A 209 15.25 5.96 -4.29
N ARG A 210 14.44 5.30 -5.12
CA ARG A 210 13.72 5.90 -6.25
C ARG A 210 12.53 6.70 -5.74
N SER A 211 11.70 6.08 -4.93
CA SER A 211 10.52 6.67 -4.30
C SER A 211 10.41 6.26 -2.84
N ILE A 212 9.71 7.07 -2.05
CA ILE A 212 9.46 6.85 -0.63
C ILE A 212 7.96 7.03 -0.39
N ILE A 213 7.29 6.00 0.07
CA ILE A 213 5.87 6.01 0.42
C ILE A 213 5.76 6.06 1.93
N ILE A 214 4.97 6.99 2.47
CA ILE A 214 4.71 7.10 3.91
C ILE A 214 3.23 6.80 4.16
N LEU A 215 2.97 5.74 4.92
CA LEU A 215 1.63 5.27 5.24
C LEU A 215 1.23 5.66 6.66
N PRO A 216 -0.01 6.15 6.85
CA PRO A 216 -0.57 6.36 8.17
C PRO A 216 -0.81 5.02 8.86
N PRO A 217 -0.39 4.83 10.12
CA PRO A 217 -0.68 3.59 10.85
C PRO A 217 -2.15 3.55 11.28
N ASP A 218 -2.84 2.42 11.05
CA ASP A 218 -4.26 2.24 11.37
C ASP A 218 -4.53 2.35 12.89
N GLU A 219 -3.62 1.83 13.71
CA GLU A 219 -3.76 1.78 15.17
C GLU A 219 -3.50 3.11 15.88
N SER A 220 -3.13 4.19 15.15
CA SER A 220 -2.79 5.47 15.75
C SER A 220 -4.01 6.37 15.95
N ALA A 221 -4.16 6.95 17.14
CA ALA A 221 -5.18 7.98 17.39
C ALA A 221 -5.00 9.26 16.52
N ASN A 222 -3.79 9.51 16.01
CA ASN A 222 -3.50 10.63 15.10
C ASN A 222 -2.51 10.19 14.01
N PRO A 223 -2.99 9.42 12.99
CA PRO A 223 -2.14 8.90 11.93
C PRO A 223 -1.43 10.00 11.12
N ASP A 224 -2.11 11.12 10.84
CA ASP A 224 -1.53 12.24 10.09
C ASP A 224 -0.31 12.86 10.79
N ALA A 225 -0.34 12.95 12.12
CA ALA A 225 0.81 13.45 12.89
C ALA A 225 2.02 12.51 12.79
N VAL A 226 1.79 11.19 12.70
CA VAL A 226 2.85 10.20 12.46
C VAL A 226 3.44 10.38 11.08
N VAL A 227 2.60 10.54 10.06
CA VAL A 227 3.04 10.79 8.67
C VAL A 227 3.88 12.06 8.57
N ILE A 228 3.40 13.18 9.11
CA ILE A 228 4.13 14.46 9.11
C ILE A 228 5.47 14.33 9.83
N LYS A 229 5.51 13.66 10.97
CA LYS A 229 6.74 13.45 11.73
C LYS A 229 7.72 12.54 10.99
N THR A 230 7.22 11.51 10.29
CA THR A 230 8.03 10.64 9.43
C THR A 230 8.59 11.42 8.23
N ALA A 231 7.77 12.22 7.56
CA ALA A 231 8.20 13.10 6.47
C ALA A 231 9.27 14.09 6.96
N LEU A 232 9.11 14.67 8.15
CA LEU A 232 10.10 15.55 8.78
C LEU A 232 11.43 14.81 9.03
N ALA A 233 11.39 13.57 9.52
CA ALA A 233 12.58 12.77 9.75
C ALA A 233 13.31 12.44 8.44
N VAL A 234 12.56 12.11 7.37
CA VAL A 234 13.13 11.85 6.04
C VAL A 234 13.78 13.10 5.44
N THR A 235 13.06 14.23 5.43
CA THR A 235 13.53 15.48 4.79
C THR A 235 14.67 16.15 5.53
N ASN A 236 14.84 15.89 6.85
CA ASN A 236 15.92 16.44 7.68
C ASN A 236 16.94 15.38 8.13
N SER A 237 16.98 14.21 7.50
CA SER A 237 18.00 13.20 7.77
C SER A 237 19.41 13.77 7.54
N PRO A 238 20.38 13.58 8.46
CA PRO A 238 21.76 14.05 8.27
C PRO A 238 22.46 13.39 7.09
N ASP A 239 22.02 12.18 6.72
CA ASP A 239 22.58 11.39 5.63
C ASP A 239 21.79 11.55 4.32
N ARG A 240 20.98 12.62 4.18
CA ARG A 240 20.17 12.82 3.00
C ARG A 240 21.02 13.01 1.73
N LYS A 241 20.50 12.55 0.56
CA LYS A 241 21.13 12.84 -0.73
C LYS A 241 21.11 14.34 -1.06
N ALA A 242 22.03 14.79 -1.91
CA ALA A 242 22.09 16.19 -2.34
C ALA A 242 20.89 16.62 -3.21
N GLY A 243 20.24 15.65 -3.91
CA GLY A 243 19.04 15.88 -4.72
C GLY A 243 17.74 15.79 -3.91
N LYS A 244 16.63 16.12 -4.56
CA LYS A 244 15.30 15.97 -4.00
C LYS A 244 14.92 14.51 -3.85
N TYR A 245 14.16 14.19 -2.82
CA TYR A 245 13.45 12.92 -2.73
C TYR A 245 12.17 12.95 -3.57
N HIS A 246 11.68 11.79 -3.92
CA HIS A 246 10.32 11.59 -4.39
C HIS A 246 9.55 10.92 -3.25
N ILE A 247 8.80 11.70 -2.49
CA ILE A 247 8.03 11.25 -1.33
C ILE A 247 6.56 11.33 -1.68
N ILE A 248 5.83 10.25 -1.41
CA ILE A 248 4.38 10.18 -1.49
C ILE A 248 3.88 9.87 -0.10
N ALA A 249 2.92 10.63 0.39
CA ALA A 249 2.38 10.41 1.71
C ALA A 249 0.86 10.58 1.72
N GLU A 250 0.17 9.71 2.43
CA GLU A 250 -1.26 9.82 2.65
C GLU A 250 -1.55 10.76 3.82
N ILE A 251 -2.46 11.70 3.64
CA ILE A 251 -3.05 12.54 4.69
C ILE A 251 -4.57 12.31 4.69
N GLN A 252 -5.11 11.99 5.85
CA GLN A 252 -6.54 11.71 5.99
C GLN A 252 -7.40 12.95 6.24
N ARG A 253 -6.85 13.98 6.89
CA ARG A 253 -7.58 15.18 7.33
C ARG A 253 -7.02 16.44 6.70
N PRO A 254 -7.82 17.20 5.92
CA PRO A 254 -7.36 18.41 5.19
C PRO A 254 -6.67 19.44 6.09
N ARG A 255 -7.10 19.57 7.35
CA ARG A 255 -6.50 20.52 8.33
C ARG A 255 -4.99 20.32 8.57
N TYR A 256 -4.45 19.16 8.23
CA TYR A 256 -3.01 18.88 8.40
C TYR A 256 -2.20 19.09 7.12
N LEU A 257 -2.86 19.36 5.99
CA LEU A 257 -2.21 19.47 4.68
C LEU A 257 -1.18 20.60 4.63
N ASP A 258 -1.49 21.77 5.17
CA ASP A 258 -0.55 22.91 5.18
C ASP A 258 0.71 22.60 5.99
N ALA A 259 0.55 21.98 7.16
CA ALA A 259 1.68 21.54 7.97
C ALA A 259 2.50 20.45 7.25
N ALA A 260 1.85 19.53 6.55
CA ALA A 260 2.49 18.49 5.77
C ALA A 260 3.27 19.09 4.59
N LYS A 261 2.68 20.01 3.83
CA LYS A 261 3.35 20.73 2.72
C LYS A 261 4.57 21.52 3.20
N LEU A 262 4.49 22.17 4.37
CA LEU A 262 5.62 22.89 4.94
C LEU A 262 6.80 21.96 5.22
N VAL A 263 6.55 20.76 5.72
CA VAL A 263 7.56 19.74 6.01
C VAL A 263 8.08 19.06 4.75
N GLY A 264 7.18 18.70 3.85
CA GLY A 264 7.48 18.00 2.60
C GLY A 264 8.17 18.88 1.56
N ARG A 265 8.00 20.20 1.66
CA ARG A 265 8.53 21.19 0.70
C ARG A 265 8.06 20.84 -0.71
N ASP A 266 8.99 20.84 -1.67
CA ASP A 266 8.79 20.44 -3.06
C ASP A 266 9.25 18.98 -3.35
N GLU A 267 9.42 18.18 -2.29
CA GLU A 267 9.90 16.79 -2.35
C GLU A 267 8.79 15.78 -2.03
N ALA A 268 7.70 16.20 -1.38
CA ALA A 268 6.61 15.33 -0.98
C ALA A 268 5.29 15.74 -1.63
N HIS A 269 4.57 14.74 -2.12
CA HIS A 269 3.20 14.81 -2.60
C HIS A 269 2.28 14.19 -1.55
N PHE A 270 1.24 14.92 -1.16
CA PHE A 270 0.31 14.49 -0.12
C PHE A 270 -1.05 14.18 -0.74
N VAL A 271 -1.44 12.90 -0.70
CA VAL A 271 -2.75 12.44 -1.17
C VAL A 271 -3.76 12.61 -0.03
N LEU A 272 -4.78 13.44 -0.24
CA LEU A 272 -5.92 13.60 0.66
C LEU A 272 -6.92 12.45 0.45
N SER A 273 -6.64 11.31 1.05
CA SER A 273 -7.36 10.06 0.76
C SER A 273 -8.86 10.16 1.00
N ARG A 274 -9.28 10.76 2.11
CA ARG A 274 -10.72 10.87 2.45
C ARG A 274 -11.47 11.80 1.51
N GLU A 275 -10.86 12.91 1.12
CA GLU A 275 -11.45 13.86 0.19
C GLU A 275 -11.60 13.24 -1.19
N MET A 276 -10.55 12.59 -1.68
CA MET A 276 -10.57 11.86 -2.95
C MET A 276 -11.68 10.79 -2.98
N ILE A 277 -11.76 9.93 -1.96
CA ILE A 277 -12.80 8.90 -1.89
C ILE A 277 -14.20 9.52 -1.82
N SER A 278 -14.39 10.58 -1.03
CA SER A 278 -15.68 11.25 -0.93
C SER A 278 -16.16 11.78 -2.29
N ARG A 279 -15.27 12.36 -3.09
CA ARG A 279 -15.57 12.82 -4.44
C ARG A 279 -15.91 11.66 -5.38
N ILE A 280 -15.09 10.61 -5.39
CA ILE A 280 -15.36 9.41 -6.18
C ILE A 280 -16.71 8.78 -5.81
N MET A 281 -17.06 8.72 -4.52
CA MET A 281 -18.35 8.23 -4.05
C MET A 281 -19.52 9.02 -4.63
N VAL A 282 -19.44 10.35 -4.59
CA VAL A 282 -20.48 11.23 -5.13
C VAL A 282 -20.62 11.06 -6.64
N GLN A 283 -19.52 11.12 -7.38
CA GLN A 283 -19.52 10.95 -8.83
C GLN A 283 -20.09 9.58 -9.23
N THR A 284 -19.66 8.51 -8.54
CA THR A 284 -20.10 7.13 -8.80
C THR A 284 -21.59 6.95 -8.48
N SER A 285 -22.10 7.57 -7.41
CA SER A 285 -23.53 7.49 -7.06
C SER A 285 -24.45 8.00 -8.15
N ARG A 286 -23.97 8.91 -8.99
CA ARG A 286 -24.71 9.49 -10.10
C ARG A 286 -24.54 8.74 -11.43
N GLN A 287 -23.49 7.92 -11.54
CA GLN A 287 -23.08 7.29 -12.79
C GLN A 287 -22.65 5.84 -12.57
N SER A 288 -23.60 4.92 -12.62
CA SER A 288 -23.32 3.47 -12.43
C SER A 288 -22.20 2.98 -13.35
N GLY A 289 -21.22 2.27 -12.77
CA GLY A 289 -20.05 1.72 -13.44
C GLY A 289 -18.81 2.62 -13.42
N LEU A 290 -18.89 3.81 -12.85
CA LEU A 290 -17.75 4.72 -12.77
C LEU A 290 -16.66 4.18 -11.84
N SER A 291 -17.01 3.42 -10.79
CA SER A 291 -16.05 2.75 -9.92
C SER A 291 -15.12 1.79 -10.68
N VAL A 292 -15.68 1.06 -11.65
CA VAL A 292 -14.93 0.14 -12.53
C VAL A 292 -13.98 0.93 -13.43
N VAL A 293 -14.43 2.08 -13.97
CA VAL A 293 -13.58 2.95 -14.80
C VAL A 293 -12.39 3.47 -14.01
N TYR A 294 -12.60 3.96 -12.78
CA TYR A 294 -11.51 4.39 -11.91
C TYR A 294 -10.55 3.25 -11.56
N SER A 295 -11.09 2.07 -11.23
CA SER A 295 -10.25 0.91 -10.96
C SER A 295 -9.40 0.53 -12.16
N ALA A 296 -9.99 0.45 -13.35
CA ALA A 296 -9.28 0.10 -14.59
C ALA A 296 -8.23 1.14 -15.00
N LEU A 297 -8.47 2.43 -14.72
CA LEU A 297 -7.54 3.51 -15.06
C LEU A 297 -6.33 3.60 -14.10
N LEU A 298 -6.51 3.12 -12.87
CA LEU A 298 -5.52 3.22 -11.80
C LEU A 298 -4.71 1.93 -11.59
N ASP A 299 -5.20 0.78 -12.07
CA ASP A 299 -4.55 -0.52 -11.96
C ASP A 299 -3.40 -0.65 -12.96
N PHE A 300 -2.27 -1.22 -12.51
CA PHE A 300 -1.11 -1.49 -13.37
C PHE A 300 -1.27 -2.72 -14.30
N ASP A 301 -2.32 -3.51 -14.12
CA ASP A 301 -2.58 -4.68 -15.00
C ASP A 301 -3.42 -4.31 -16.25
N GLY A 302 -3.70 -3.02 -16.45
CA GLY A 302 -4.50 -2.50 -17.55
C GLY A 302 -3.77 -1.53 -18.47
N ASP A 303 -4.54 -0.56 -18.97
CA ASP A 303 -4.02 0.61 -19.68
C ASP A 303 -3.63 1.68 -18.68
N GLU A 304 -2.40 2.19 -18.77
CA GLU A 304 -1.83 3.17 -17.87
C GLU A 304 -1.71 4.55 -18.52
N MET A 305 -1.50 5.58 -17.68
CA MET A 305 -1.25 6.94 -18.17
C MET A 305 0.24 7.20 -18.37
N TYR A 306 0.60 7.59 -19.60
CA TYR A 306 1.96 7.91 -20.00
C TYR A 306 2.08 9.35 -20.49
N PHE A 307 3.29 9.92 -20.37
CA PHE A 307 3.68 11.21 -20.96
C PHE A 307 4.54 10.95 -22.18
N SER A 308 4.06 11.36 -23.34
CA SER A 308 4.68 11.06 -24.62
C SER A 308 5.07 12.32 -25.39
N ILE A 309 6.33 12.41 -25.79
CA ILE A 309 6.83 13.49 -26.67
C ILE A 309 6.68 13.03 -28.11
N GLN A 310 5.93 13.80 -28.91
CA GLN A 310 5.64 13.50 -30.32
C GLN A 310 6.07 14.66 -31.22
N PRO A 311 7.34 14.77 -31.61
CA PRO A 311 7.86 15.90 -32.39
C PRO A 311 7.14 16.13 -33.73
N SER A 312 6.63 15.08 -34.35
CA SER A 312 5.91 15.14 -35.63
C SER A 312 4.50 15.73 -35.52
N LEU A 313 3.96 15.84 -34.31
CA LEU A 313 2.63 16.43 -34.05
C LEU A 313 2.73 17.92 -33.64
N VAL A 314 3.93 18.47 -33.47
CA VAL A 314 4.10 19.89 -33.11
C VAL A 314 3.44 20.78 -34.17
N GLY A 315 2.59 21.70 -33.70
CA GLY A 315 1.79 22.58 -34.52
C GLY A 315 0.39 22.05 -34.89
N GLN A 316 0.11 20.77 -34.56
CA GLN A 316 -1.24 20.24 -34.71
C GLN A 316 -2.13 20.63 -33.52
N THR A 317 -3.43 20.65 -33.77
CA THR A 317 -4.43 20.90 -32.72
C THR A 317 -4.61 19.66 -31.82
N TYR A 318 -5.13 19.85 -30.61
CA TYR A 318 -5.47 18.75 -29.70
C TYR A 318 -6.41 17.74 -30.38
N ALA A 319 -7.42 18.21 -31.11
CA ALA A 319 -8.31 17.36 -31.88
C ALA A 319 -7.56 16.46 -32.89
N GLU A 320 -6.56 16.99 -33.56
CA GLU A 320 -5.74 16.22 -34.51
C GLU A 320 -4.82 15.22 -33.78
N THR A 321 -4.27 15.60 -32.61
CA THR A 321 -3.43 14.68 -31.84
C THR A 321 -4.21 13.47 -31.32
N GLN A 322 -5.48 13.62 -30.92
CA GLN A 322 -6.33 12.49 -30.50
C GLN A 322 -6.54 11.45 -31.60
N ARG A 323 -6.53 11.89 -32.85
CA ARG A 323 -6.74 11.03 -34.03
C ARG A 323 -5.45 10.37 -34.53
N ALA A 324 -4.29 10.83 -34.08
CA ALA A 324 -3.00 10.34 -34.55
C ALA A 324 -2.61 8.95 -34.04
N PHE A 325 -3.41 8.36 -33.15
CA PHE A 325 -3.13 7.06 -32.52
C PHE A 325 -4.32 6.12 -32.69
N ASN A 326 -4.06 4.85 -33.01
CA ASN A 326 -5.10 3.83 -33.12
C ASN A 326 -5.33 3.07 -31.81
N THR A 327 -4.28 2.90 -31.00
CA THR A 327 -4.25 2.06 -29.79
C THR A 327 -3.93 2.85 -28.53
N SER A 328 -3.98 4.18 -28.59
CA SER A 328 -3.74 5.04 -27.42
C SER A 328 -4.74 6.18 -27.40
N ALA A 329 -5.30 6.51 -26.25
CA ALA A 329 -6.24 7.60 -26.06
C ALA A 329 -5.50 8.82 -25.50
N VAL A 330 -5.46 9.93 -26.27
CA VAL A 330 -4.91 11.21 -25.79
C VAL A 330 -5.95 11.88 -24.92
N ILE A 331 -5.60 12.21 -23.67
CA ILE A 331 -6.50 12.77 -22.65
C ILE A 331 -6.14 14.20 -22.26
N GLY A 332 -4.94 14.67 -22.63
CA GLY A 332 -4.49 15.99 -22.22
C GLY A 332 -3.10 16.33 -22.73
N ILE A 333 -2.63 17.49 -22.28
CA ILE A 333 -1.29 18.03 -22.58
C ILE A 333 -0.62 18.44 -21.28
N LEU A 334 0.61 17.99 -21.07
CA LEU A 334 1.54 18.58 -20.12
C LEU A 334 2.35 19.62 -20.86
N THR A 335 2.15 20.88 -20.54
CA THR A 335 2.84 22.00 -21.21
C THR A 335 4.32 22.04 -20.87
N ALA A 336 5.14 22.66 -21.71
CA ALA A 336 6.57 22.89 -21.44
C ALA A 336 6.81 23.71 -20.16
N ALA A 337 5.81 24.44 -19.68
CA ALA A 337 5.84 25.18 -18.41
C ALA A 337 5.56 24.28 -17.19
N GLY A 338 5.14 23.01 -17.41
CA GLY A 338 4.84 22.04 -16.39
C GLY A 338 3.36 22.04 -15.92
N ALA A 339 2.46 22.74 -16.60
CA ALA A 339 1.03 22.70 -16.28
C ALA A 339 0.34 21.52 -16.99
N VAL A 340 -0.51 20.80 -16.25
CA VAL A 340 -1.36 19.72 -16.76
C VAL A 340 -2.70 20.31 -17.22
N GLU A 341 -3.05 20.09 -18.49
CA GLU A 341 -4.34 20.44 -19.06
C GLU A 341 -5.03 19.16 -19.55
N LEU A 342 -6.02 18.67 -18.79
CA LEU A 342 -6.89 17.58 -19.21
C LEU A 342 -8.04 18.11 -20.04
N ASN A 343 -8.42 17.38 -21.10
CA ASN A 343 -9.46 17.78 -22.02
C ASN A 343 -9.35 19.27 -22.48
N PRO A 344 -8.18 19.72 -22.96
CA PRO A 344 -8.07 21.10 -23.44
C PRO A 344 -8.99 21.33 -24.64
N ALA A 345 -9.28 22.60 -24.97
CA ALA A 345 -10.11 22.92 -26.12
C ALA A 345 -9.59 22.24 -27.40
N ALA A 346 -10.47 21.74 -28.25
CA ALA A 346 -10.13 21.02 -29.49
C ALA A 346 -9.13 21.78 -30.39
N SER A 347 -9.13 23.13 -30.34
CA SER A 347 -8.24 24.03 -31.09
C SER A 347 -6.89 24.31 -30.39
N THR A 348 -6.68 23.84 -29.18
CA THR A 348 -5.40 24.01 -28.47
C THR A 348 -4.25 23.39 -29.28
N VAL A 349 -3.20 24.17 -29.53
CA VAL A 349 -2.07 23.73 -30.36
C VAL A 349 -1.02 23.03 -29.49
N TYR A 350 -0.65 21.84 -29.88
CA TYR A 350 0.46 21.10 -29.28
C TYR A 350 1.79 21.74 -29.66
N ALA A 351 2.49 22.34 -28.70
CA ALA A 351 3.68 23.14 -28.92
C ALA A 351 4.98 22.36 -28.72
N GLU A 352 6.09 22.94 -29.15
CA GLU A 352 7.42 22.36 -28.91
C GLU A 352 7.74 22.35 -27.41
N GLY A 353 8.16 21.20 -26.89
CA GLY A 353 8.45 20.98 -25.47
C GLY A 353 7.26 20.47 -24.65
N ASP A 354 6.05 20.46 -25.20
CA ASP A 354 4.89 19.83 -24.57
C ASP A 354 4.98 18.31 -24.65
N GLN A 355 4.23 17.63 -23.77
CA GLN A 355 4.05 16.19 -23.79
C GLN A 355 2.54 15.87 -23.86
N LEU A 356 2.16 14.89 -24.67
CA LEU A 356 0.81 14.36 -24.65
C LEU A 356 0.63 13.47 -23.44
N ILE A 357 -0.49 13.60 -22.74
CA ILE A 357 -0.93 12.67 -21.70
C ILE A 357 -1.81 11.63 -22.39
N VAL A 358 -1.38 10.37 -22.36
CA VAL A 358 -2.02 9.30 -23.13
C VAL A 358 -2.33 8.10 -22.24
N ILE A 359 -3.47 7.47 -22.47
CA ILE A 359 -3.81 6.17 -21.91
C ILE A 359 -3.37 5.11 -22.94
N ALA A 360 -2.54 4.15 -22.52
CA ALA A 360 -2.04 3.09 -23.38
C ALA A 360 -1.66 1.86 -22.56
N LYS A 361 -1.63 0.70 -23.19
CA LYS A 361 -1.25 -0.56 -22.54
C LYS A 361 0.21 -0.58 -22.07
N ASP A 362 1.08 0.15 -22.77
CA ASP A 362 2.53 0.20 -22.52
C ASP A 362 3.07 1.45 -23.22
N ASP A 363 4.14 2.04 -22.74
CA ASP A 363 4.77 3.22 -23.35
C ASP A 363 5.20 2.99 -24.80
N SER A 364 5.63 1.76 -25.12
CA SER A 364 5.99 1.34 -26.46
C SER A 364 4.79 1.21 -27.42
N ALA A 365 3.58 1.12 -26.90
CA ALA A 365 2.35 1.06 -27.68
C ALA A 365 1.88 2.44 -28.18
N VAL A 366 2.48 3.53 -27.67
CA VAL A 366 2.16 4.90 -28.09
C VAL A 366 2.81 5.20 -29.45
N THR A 367 2.19 4.64 -30.48
CA THR A 367 2.71 4.74 -31.87
C THR A 367 1.74 5.47 -32.77
N LEU A 368 2.27 6.36 -33.61
CA LEU A 368 1.47 7.09 -34.59
C LEU A 368 0.87 6.16 -35.63
N SER A 369 -0.34 6.45 -36.04
CA SER A 369 -1.10 5.70 -37.05
C SER A 369 -1.86 6.63 -37.97
N GLU A 370 -2.25 6.13 -39.14
CA GLU A 370 -3.16 6.84 -40.01
C GLU A 370 -4.59 6.89 -39.39
N SER A 371 -5.16 8.09 -39.33
CA SER A 371 -6.54 8.28 -38.89
C SER A 371 -7.52 7.92 -40.00
N ARG A 372 -8.75 7.52 -39.60
CA ARG A 372 -9.87 7.32 -40.52
C ARG A 372 -10.87 8.47 -40.42
N PRO A 373 -11.52 8.84 -41.52
CA PRO A 373 -12.61 9.82 -41.44
C PRO A 373 -13.76 9.24 -40.59
N ALA A 374 -14.38 10.10 -39.78
CA ALA A 374 -15.58 9.73 -39.03
C ALA A 374 -16.79 9.54 -39.98
N ASP A 375 -17.70 8.67 -39.60
CA ASP A 375 -19.02 8.57 -40.24
C ASP A 375 -19.94 9.68 -39.71
N ALA A 376 -19.90 10.84 -40.37
CA ALA A 376 -20.70 11.98 -39.97
C ALA A 376 -22.22 11.72 -39.99
N ALA A 377 -22.69 10.71 -40.74
CA ALA A 377 -24.11 10.35 -40.78
C ALA A 377 -24.56 9.58 -39.54
N ALA A 378 -23.61 8.92 -38.87
CA ALA A 378 -23.88 8.19 -37.65
C ALA A 378 -23.83 9.09 -36.39
N ILE A 379 -23.27 10.29 -36.46
CA ILE A 379 -23.19 11.22 -35.32
C ILE A 379 -24.58 11.69 -34.94
N SER A 380 -24.90 11.55 -33.64
CA SER A 380 -26.19 11.95 -33.08
C SER A 380 -26.29 13.47 -32.88
N SER A 381 -27.49 14.00 -33.03
CA SER A 381 -27.83 15.41 -32.71
C SER A 381 -28.63 15.56 -31.40
N ILE A 382 -28.78 14.46 -30.62
CA ILE A 382 -29.51 14.48 -29.35
C ILE A 382 -28.72 15.29 -28.32
N THR A 383 -29.40 16.22 -27.65
CA THR A 383 -28.84 16.98 -26.52
C THR A 383 -29.28 16.40 -25.20
N ALA A 384 -28.41 16.46 -24.20
CA ALA A 384 -28.75 16.04 -22.86
C ALA A 384 -29.91 16.88 -22.30
N PRO A 385 -30.87 16.27 -21.57
CA PRO A 385 -31.92 17.00 -20.88
C PRO A 385 -31.32 17.89 -19.76
N ALA A 386 -32.02 18.98 -19.46
CA ALA A 386 -31.61 19.85 -18.35
C ALA A 386 -31.68 19.06 -17.02
N PRO A 387 -30.73 19.26 -16.10
CA PRO A 387 -30.75 18.62 -14.79
C PRO A 387 -32.06 18.89 -14.05
N GLN A 388 -32.62 17.88 -13.42
CA GLN A 388 -33.83 17.97 -12.60
C GLN A 388 -33.48 17.82 -11.12
N PRO A 389 -34.27 18.40 -10.20
CA PRO A 389 -34.11 18.16 -8.76
C PRO A 389 -34.17 16.66 -8.46
N GLU A 390 -33.24 16.18 -7.64
CA GLU A 390 -33.12 14.76 -7.27
C GLU A 390 -33.06 14.61 -5.75
N ARG A 391 -33.35 13.41 -5.25
CA ARG A 391 -33.23 13.07 -3.82
C ARG A 391 -32.25 11.94 -3.65
N THR A 392 -31.29 12.14 -2.75
CA THR A 392 -30.26 11.17 -2.39
C THR A 392 -30.45 10.69 -0.97
N LEU A 393 -30.38 9.39 -0.73
CA LEU A 393 -30.34 8.78 0.60
C LEU A 393 -28.90 8.41 0.94
N ILE A 394 -28.39 8.86 2.09
CA ILE A 394 -27.08 8.49 2.61
C ILE A 394 -27.28 7.69 3.89
N LEU A 395 -26.79 6.46 3.92
CA LEU A 395 -26.88 5.54 5.04
C LEU A 395 -25.52 5.38 5.69
N GLY A 396 -25.41 5.73 6.96
CA GLY A 396 -24.15 5.76 7.72
C GLY A 396 -23.52 7.16 7.78
N TYR A 397 -22.43 7.24 8.52
CA TYR A 397 -21.67 8.47 8.71
C TYR A 397 -20.17 8.20 8.87
N HIS A 398 -19.36 9.01 8.20
CA HIS A 398 -17.94 9.18 8.49
C HIS A 398 -17.49 10.62 8.21
N TYR A 399 -16.27 10.97 8.61
CA TYR A 399 -15.73 12.35 8.51
C TYR A 399 -15.64 12.92 7.07
N GLY A 400 -15.81 12.11 6.02
CA GLY A 400 -15.84 12.54 4.63
C GLY A 400 -17.21 13.08 4.19
N LEU A 401 -18.28 12.86 4.97
CA LEU A 401 -19.63 13.26 4.58
C LEU A 401 -19.78 14.76 4.29
N PRO A 402 -19.17 15.71 5.04
CA PRO A 402 -19.24 17.12 4.68
C PRO A 402 -18.70 17.41 3.27
N VAL A 403 -17.59 16.78 2.89
CA VAL A 403 -17.03 16.91 1.52
C VAL A 403 -17.99 16.34 0.48
N MET A 404 -18.66 15.22 0.79
CA MET A 404 -19.68 14.66 -0.10
C MET A 404 -20.85 15.61 -0.33
N LEU A 405 -21.28 16.32 0.72
CA LEU A 405 -22.36 17.30 0.60
C LEU A 405 -21.92 18.54 -0.20
N ASP A 406 -20.68 18.99 0.00
CA ASP A 406 -20.11 20.08 -0.78
C ASP A 406 -20.09 19.71 -2.28
N GLU A 407 -19.58 18.54 -2.62
CA GLU A 407 -19.55 18.04 -4.00
C GLU A 407 -20.97 17.82 -4.58
N LEU A 408 -21.89 17.19 -3.83
CA LEU A 408 -23.27 17.01 -4.29
C LEU A 408 -23.94 18.34 -4.61
N ALA A 409 -23.69 19.38 -3.81
CA ALA A 409 -24.27 20.69 -4.00
C ALA A 409 -23.85 21.35 -5.33
N GLU A 410 -22.67 21.03 -5.87
CA GLU A 410 -22.20 21.53 -7.17
C GLU A 410 -22.87 20.80 -8.34
N TYR A 411 -23.21 19.51 -8.18
CA TYR A 411 -23.76 18.70 -9.29
C TYR A 411 -25.28 18.71 -9.40
N VAL A 412 -26.01 19.00 -8.32
CA VAL A 412 -27.46 18.83 -8.31
C VAL A 412 -28.20 20.09 -8.68
N ALA A 413 -29.35 19.94 -9.34
CA ALA A 413 -30.23 21.08 -9.64
C ALA A 413 -30.81 21.71 -8.35
N PRO A 414 -31.05 23.03 -8.33
CA PRO A 414 -31.72 23.70 -7.21
C PRO A 414 -33.04 23.03 -6.85
N GLY A 415 -33.26 22.78 -5.55
CA GLY A 415 -34.44 22.07 -5.03
C GLY A 415 -34.20 20.59 -4.79
N SER A 416 -32.98 20.10 -4.99
CA SER A 416 -32.58 18.75 -4.61
C SER A 416 -32.49 18.57 -3.09
N GLY A 417 -32.51 17.31 -2.62
CA GLY A 417 -32.49 17.00 -1.20
C GLY A 417 -31.67 15.75 -0.86
N VAL A 418 -31.06 15.78 0.29
CA VAL A 418 -30.35 14.64 0.89
C VAL A 418 -30.99 14.28 2.23
N MET A 419 -31.27 13.00 2.42
CA MET A 419 -31.62 12.42 3.73
C MET A 419 -30.41 11.61 4.23
N ILE A 420 -29.96 11.92 5.45
CA ILE A 420 -28.86 11.19 6.10
C ILE A 420 -29.44 10.40 7.27
N VAL A 421 -29.19 9.08 7.28
CA VAL A 421 -29.59 8.19 8.38
C VAL A 421 -28.34 7.62 9.03
N SER A 422 -28.22 7.76 10.34
CA SER A 422 -27.09 7.24 11.11
C SER A 422 -27.46 7.03 12.57
N ASP A 423 -26.87 6.03 13.21
CA ASP A 423 -26.91 5.80 14.66
C ASP A 423 -25.87 6.65 15.43
N GLN A 424 -24.98 7.34 14.69
CA GLN A 424 -23.98 8.24 15.26
C GLN A 424 -24.50 9.67 15.40
N GLU A 425 -23.90 10.44 16.32
CA GLU A 425 -24.16 11.87 16.43
C GLU A 425 -23.61 12.63 15.22
N LEU A 426 -24.52 13.25 14.46
CA LEU A 426 -24.17 13.98 13.26
C LEU A 426 -23.73 15.42 13.58
N PRO A 427 -22.71 15.96 12.91
CA PRO A 427 -22.33 17.36 13.06
C PRO A 427 -23.40 18.29 12.45
N HIS A 428 -23.28 19.58 12.73
CA HIS A 428 -24.07 20.57 12.02
C HIS A 428 -23.50 20.76 10.61
N PHE A 429 -24.31 20.52 9.59
CA PHE A 429 -23.91 20.69 8.19
C PHE A 429 -24.06 22.13 7.72
N ALA A 430 -23.32 22.52 6.69
CA ALA A 430 -23.45 23.80 6.02
C ALA A 430 -24.81 23.93 5.34
N SER A 431 -25.21 25.17 5.02
CA SER A 431 -26.41 25.43 4.21
C SER A 431 -26.00 25.60 2.76
N TYR A 432 -26.67 24.90 1.86
CA TYR A 432 -26.41 24.92 0.43
C TYR A 432 -27.53 25.58 -0.36
N PRO A 433 -27.26 26.39 -1.37
CA PRO A 433 -28.31 27.00 -2.20
C PRO A 433 -29.09 26.00 -3.06
N SER A 434 -28.43 24.92 -3.49
CA SER A 434 -28.97 23.89 -4.38
C SER A 434 -29.54 22.67 -3.64
N LEU A 435 -29.14 22.45 -2.37
CA LEU A 435 -29.34 21.20 -1.66
C LEU A 435 -29.96 21.42 -0.27
N THR A 436 -31.03 20.70 0.04
CA THR A 436 -31.60 20.61 1.40
C THR A 436 -31.04 19.36 2.09
N VAL A 437 -30.54 19.48 3.31
CA VAL A 437 -29.98 18.37 4.08
C VAL A 437 -30.89 18.08 5.29
N ASP A 438 -31.51 16.90 5.27
CA ASP A 438 -32.33 16.37 6.35
C ASP A 438 -31.58 15.22 7.04
N THR A 439 -31.82 15.02 8.34
CA THR A 439 -31.16 13.97 9.13
C THR A 439 -32.17 13.17 9.94
N GLN A 440 -31.95 11.87 10.04
CA GLN A 440 -32.77 10.96 10.87
C GLN A 440 -31.83 10.03 11.66
N PRO A 441 -31.95 9.96 12.98
CA PRO A 441 -31.23 8.98 13.79
C PRO A 441 -31.80 7.58 13.58
N GLY A 442 -30.91 6.58 13.41
CA GLY A 442 -31.33 5.19 13.30
C GLY A 442 -30.20 4.26 12.89
N ASP A 443 -30.35 2.97 13.21
CA ASP A 443 -29.42 1.92 12.80
C ASP A 443 -29.69 1.53 11.34
N VAL A 444 -28.73 1.75 10.47
CA VAL A 444 -28.85 1.50 9.03
C VAL A 444 -28.95 0.00 8.68
N THR A 445 -28.65 -0.89 9.64
CA THR A 445 -28.83 -2.34 9.48
C THR A 445 -30.25 -2.81 9.82
N ASP A 446 -31.11 -1.93 10.32
CA ASP A 446 -32.49 -2.24 10.68
C ASP A 446 -33.41 -2.16 9.44
N GLY A 447 -33.89 -3.32 8.96
CA GLY A 447 -34.77 -3.43 7.80
C GLY A 447 -36.11 -2.69 7.99
N ASP A 448 -36.70 -2.67 9.19
CA ASP A 448 -37.96 -1.97 9.48
C ASP A 448 -37.77 -0.45 9.35
N LEU A 449 -36.64 0.07 9.80
CA LEU A 449 -36.27 1.47 9.59
C LEU A 449 -36.15 1.81 8.11
N LEU A 450 -35.43 1.00 7.34
CA LEU A 450 -35.24 1.22 5.91
C LEU A 450 -36.57 1.17 5.14
N GLU A 451 -37.48 0.25 5.49
CA GLU A 451 -38.82 0.18 4.89
C GLU A 451 -39.68 1.44 5.19
N ALA A 452 -39.49 2.04 6.37
CA ALA A 452 -40.19 3.27 6.76
C ALA A 452 -39.70 4.54 6.02
N LEU A 453 -38.55 4.50 5.33
CA LEU A 453 -37.96 5.68 4.64
C LEU A 453 -38.64 6.02 3.30
N ASP A 454 -39.64 5.25 2.83
CA ASP A 454 -40.25 5.45 1.50
C ASP A 454 -39.18 5.56 0.39
N LEU A 455 -38.48 4.44 0.15
CA LEU A 455 -37.30 4.38 -0.75
C LEU A 455 -37.61 4.84 -2.19
N ALA A 456 -38.88 4.77 -2.63
CA ALA A 456 -39.29 5.16 -3.99
C ALA A 456 -39.05 6.66 -4.31
N GLN A 457 -38.87 7.51 -3.30
CA GLN A 457 -38.59 8.93 -3.50
C GLN A 457 -37.11 9.24 -3.82
N TYR A 458 -36.19 8.27 -3.59
CA TYR A 458 -34.76 8.49 -3.77
C TYR A 458 -34.29 7.90 -5.11
N GLY A 459 -33.61 8.73 -5.90
CA GLY A 459 -32.97 8.29 -7.14
C GLY A 459 -31.61 7.62 -6.92
N HIS A 460 -30.95 7.97 -5.80
CA HIS A 460 -29.60 7.51 -5.47
C HIS A 460 -29.50 7.13 -4.00
N VAL A 461 -28.81 6.05 -3.72
CA VAL A 461 -28.53 5.56 -2.36
C VAL A 461 -27.03 5.39 -2.19
N ILE A 462 -26.46 6.00 -1.16
CA ILE A 462 -25.05 5.88 -0.79
C ILE A 462 -24.96 5.19 0.56
N VAL A 463 -24.29 4.05 0.63
CA VAL A 463 -24.04 3.32 1.88
C VAL A 463 -22.59 3.54 2.27
N LEU A 464 -22.36 4.18 3.42
CA LEU A 464 -21.05 4.52 3.93
C LEU A 464 -20.55 3.46 4.91
N ALA A 465 -19.27 3.10 4.79
CA ALA A 465 -18.60 2.28 5.79
C ALA A 465 -18.38 3.07 7.10
N ASP A 466 -18.56 2.42 8.24
CA ASP A 466 -18.26 3.02 9.55
C ASP A 466 -16.75 3.02 9.81
N ARG A 467 -16.10 4.13 9.51
CA ARG A 467 -14.66 4.32 9.72
C ARG A 467 -14.26 4.64 11.16
N ASN A 468 -15.22 4.72 12.08
CA ASN A 468 -14.97 4.88 13.50
C ASN A 468 -14.95 3.52 14.22
N GLU A 469 -15.44 2.47 13.54
CA GLU A 469 -15.31 1.09 14.03
C GLU A 469 -13.84 0.66 14.00
N ALA A 470 -13.39 0.06 15.10
CA ALA A 470 -12.01 -0.39 15.24
C ALA A 470 -11.70 -1.62 14.36
N ASP A 471 -12.74 -2.41 14.06
CA ASP A 471 -12.63 -3.62 13.23
C ASP A 471 -13.23 -3.36 11.84
N ILE A 472 -12.35 -3.41 10.83
CA ILE A 472 -12.71 -3.27 9.42
C ILE A 472 -13.74 -4.33 9.01
N GLN A 473 -13.63 -5.57 9.50
CA GLN A 473 -14.56 -6.63 9.16
C GLN A 473 -15.96 -6.39 9.74
N GLU A 474 -16.06 -5.80 10.92
CA GLU A 474 -17.33 -5.42 11.51
C GLU A 474 -17.98 -4.26 10.74
N SER A 475 -17.20 -3.27 10.34
CA SER A 475 -17.68 -2.18 9.48
C SER A 475 -18.22 -2.71 8.14
N ASP A 476 -17.47 -3.56 7.45
CA ASP A 476 -17.90 -4.12 6.17
C ASP A 476 -19.10 -5.06 6.32
N ALA A 477 -19.19 -5.81 7.43
CA ALA A 477 -20.36 -6.64 7.72
C ALA A 477 -21.64 -5.80 7.88
N ARG A 478 -21.57 -4.64 8.55
CA ARG A 478 -22.72 -3.69 8.64
C ARG A 478 -23.12 -3.19 7.26
N THR A 479 -22.17 -2.82 6.41
CA THR A 479 -22.42 -2.42 5.02
C THR A 479 -23.14 -3.54 4.25
N LEU A 480 -22.66 -4.78 4.34
CA LEU A 480 -23.28 -5.93 3.67
C LEU A 480 -24.71 -6.19 4.14
N ILE A 481 -24.98 -6.12 5.45
CA ILE A 481 -26.34 -6.28 6.01
C ILE A 481 -27.26 -5.19 5.47
N THR A 482 -26.80 -3.94 5.44
CA THR A 482 -27.58 -2.81 4.89
C THR A 482 -27.91 -3.04 3.41
N LEU A 483 -26.95 -3.49 2.62
CA LEU A 483 -27.14 -3.80 1.20
C LEU A 483 -28.15 -4.93 0.98
N LEU A 484 -28.07 -6.02 1.76
CA LEU A 484 -29.02 -7.12 1.69
C LEU A 484 -30.44 -6.67 1.98
N ASN A 485 -30.63 -5.84 3.02
CA ASN A 485 -31.95 -5.28 3.35
C ASN A 485 -32.46 -4.35 2.23
N LEU A 486 -31.62 -3.51 1.65
CA LEU A 486 -32.00 -2.64 0.54
C LEU A 486 -32.44 -3.46 -0.69
N ARG A 487 -31.74 -4.54 -1.03
CA ARG A 487 -32.09 -5.41 -2.16
C ARG A 487 -33.39 -6.18 -1.92
N ASP A 488 -33.60 -6.70 -0.71
CA ASP A 488 -34.89 -7.33 -0.36
C ASP A 488 -36.05 -6.34 -0.52
N LEU A 489 -35.88 -5.10 -0.07
CA LEU A 489 -36.88 -4.04 -0.21
C LEU A 489 -37.10 -3.65 -1.68
N GLU A 490 -36.02 -3.53 -2.46
CA GLU A 490 -36.09 -3.24 -3.90
C GLU A 490 -36.90 -4.31 -4.65
N ASP A 491 -36.60 -5.59 -4.41
CA ASP A 491 -37.32 -6.71 -5.01
C ASP A 491 -38.80 -6.75 -4.58
N ARG A 492 -39.07 -6.55 -3.29
CA ARG A 492 -40.44 -6.56 -2.73
C ARG A 492 -41.30 -5.40 -3.23
N LEU A 493 -40.69 -4.22 -3.37
CA LEU A 493 -41.40 -3.00 -3.76
C LEU A 493 -41.38 -2.73 -5.27
N GLY A 494 -40.59 -3.51 -6.03
CA GLY A 494 -40.42 -3.34 -7.49
C GLY A 494 -39.72 -2.03 -7.84
N LEU A 495 -38.74 -1.63 -7.05
CA LEU A 495 -37.94 -0.42 -7.24
C LEU A 495 -36.70 -0.72 -8.11
N ASP A 496 -36.08 0.32 -8.65
CA ASP A 496 -34.78 0.29 -9.34
C ASP A 496 -33.89 1.35 -8.68
N LEU A 497 -33.25 0.95 -7.58
CA LEU A 497 -32.40 1.85 -6.77
C LEU A 497 -30.97 1.83 -7.29
N LYS A 498 -30.40 3.01 -7.53
CA LYS A 498 -28.96 3.13 -7.82
C LYS A 498 -28.19 3.17 -6.51
N ILE A 499 -27.58 2.06 -6.17
CA ILE A 499 -26.88 1.89 -4.89
C ILE A 499 -25.37 1.89 -5.11
N VAL A 500 -24.68 2.81 -4.45
CA VAL A 500 -23.23 2.82 -4.33
C VAL A 500 -22.84 2.57 -2.87
N SER A 501 -21.96 1.64 -2.66
CA SER A 501 -21.49 1.31 -1.30
C SER A 501 -19.99 1.48 -1.14
N GLU A 502 -19.60 1.93 0.03
CA GLU A 502 -18.21 1.95 0.47
C GLU A 502 -17.88 0.66 1.22
N MET A 503 -16.74 0.08 0.89
CA MET A 503 -16.12 -1.02 1.63
C MET A 503 -14.68 -0.67 1.95
N LEU A 504 -14.14 -1.24 3.02
CA LEU A 504 -12.78 -0.98 3.46
C LEU A 504 -11.81 -2.07 3.00
N ASP A 505 -12.25 -3.34 2.96
CA ASP A 505 -11.43 -4.50 2.60
C ASP A 505 -11.84 -5.08 1.24
N ASP A 506 -10.89 -5.12 0.29
CA ASP A 506 -11.13 -5.67 -1.06
C ASP A 506 -11.53 -7.15 -1.07
N ARG A 507 -11.13 -7.92 -0.06
CA ARG A 507 -11.54 -9.33 0.10
C ARG A 507 -13.05 -9.51 0.29
N ASN A 508 -13.74 -8.49 0.79
CA ASN A 508 -15.18 -8.50 0.98
C ASN A 508 -15.97 -8.16 -0.30
N ARG A 509 -15.27 -7.71 -1.35
CA ARG A 509 -15.89 -7.34 -2.63
C ARG A 509 -16.67 -8.51 -3.26
N GLU A 510 -16.10 -9.71 -3.30
CA GLU A 510 -16.77 -10.89 -3.85
C GLU A 510 -18.07 -11.22 -3.10
N LEU A 511 -18.08 -11.01 -1.76
CA LEU A 511 -19.28 -11.18 -0.95
C LEU A 511 -20.32 -10.10 -1.25
N ALA A 512 -19.87 -8.88 -1.51
CA ALA A 512 -20.73 -7.76 -1.85
C ALA A 512 -21.34 -7.89 -3.24
N GLU A 513 -20.66 -8.47 -4.22
CA GLU A 513 -21.17 -8.72 -5.57
C GLU A 513 -22.44 -9.59 -5.55
N VAL A 514 -22.57 -10.50 -4.57
CA VAL A 514 -23.79 -11.31 -4.37
C VAL A 514 -25.00 -10.44 -4.04
N THR A 515 -24.80 -9.25 -3.47
CA THR A 515 -25.88 -8.30 -3.15
C THR A 515 -26.39 -7.53 -4.36
N ASN A 516 -25.80 -7.72 -5.56
CA ASN A 516 -26.14 -7.00 -6.79
C ASN A 516 -26.15 -5.47 -6.68
N ALA A 517 -25.36 -4.85 -5.79
CA ALA A 517 -25.20 -3.39 -5.79
C ALA A 517 -24.56 -2.92 -7.13
N ASP A 518 -24.93 -1.70 -7.56
CA ASP A 518 -24.51 -1.19 -8.87
C ASP A 518 -23.04 -0.85 -8.92
N ASP A 519 -22.50 -0.36 -7.79
CA ASP A 519 -21.11 0.03 -7.66
C ASP A 519 -20.58 -0.21 -6.24
N PHE A 520 -19.35 -0.71 -6.18
CA PHE A 520 -18.60 -0.86 -4.94
C PHE A 520 -17.32 -0.04 -5.01
N ILE A 521 -17.10 0.76 -3.98
CA ILE A 521 -15.88 1.52 -3.82
C ILE A 521 -15.09 0.93 -2.66
N VAL A 522 -14.03 0.20 -2.98
CA VAL A 522 -13.06 -0.25 -1.99
C VAL A 522 -12.07 0.86 -1.75
N SER A 523 -12.33 1.64 -0.72
CA SER A 523 -11.62 2.90 -0.46
C SER A 523 -10.11 2.73 -0.30
N ASP A 524 -9.68 1.74 0.49
CA ASP A 524 -8.26 1.50 0.73
C ASP A 524 -7.54 1.01 -0.52
N LYS A 525 -8.22 0.26 -1.40
CA LYS A 525 -7.66 -0.15 -2.69
C LYS A 525 -7.43 1.05 -3.61
N LEU A 526 -8.43 1.92 -3.81
CA LEU A 526 -8.28 3.09 -4.68
C LEU A 526 -7.18 4.04 -4.21
N VAL A 527 -7.09 4.30 -2.89
CA VAL A 527 -5.98 5.08 -2.33
C VAL A 527 -4.63 4.43 -2.62
N SER A 528 -4.56 3.10 -2.46
CA SER A 528 -3.34 2.33 -2.73
C SER A 528 -2.91 2.41 -4.19
N LEU A 529 -3.86 2.31 -5.12
CA LEU A 529 -3.62 2.45 -6.56
C LEU A 529 -3.03 3.84 -6.88
N VAL A 530 -3.67 4.93 -6.42
CA VAL A 530 -3.19 6.31 -6.65
C VAL A 530 -1.81 6.52 -6.05
N VAL A 531 -1.57 6.09 -4.81
CA VAL A 531 -0.26 6.19 -4.15
C VAL A 531 0.81 5.44 -4.94
N SER A 532 0.48 4.24 -5.44
CA SER A 532 1.40 3.41 -6.23
C SER A 532 1.71 4.05 -7.58
N GLN A 533 0.72 4.56 -8.30
CA GLN A 533 0.87 5.26 -9.57
C GLN A 533 1.77 6.50 -9.43
N ILE A 534 1.50 7.36 -8.43
CA ILE A 534 2.35 8.53 -8.16
C ILE A 534 3.76 8.10 -7.78
N SER A 535 3.95 6.98 -7.07
CA SER A 535 5.29 6.51 -6.66
C SER A 535 6.15 6.08 -7.84
N GLU A 536 5.55 5.61 -8.91
CA GLU A 536 6.23 5.24 -10.16
C GLU A 536 6.44 6.45 -11.06
N ASN A 537 5.48 7.39 -11.10
CA ASN A 537 5.55 8.57 -11.94
C ASN A 537 5.03 9.83 -11.22
N ARG A 538 5.95 10.71 -10.83
CA ARG A 538 5.66 11.97 -10.12
C ARG A 538 4.70 12.90 -10.89
N GLN A 539 4.75 12.90 -12.22
CA GLN A 539 3.93 13.80 -13.05
C GLN A 539 2.44 13.49 -12.95
N LEU A 540 2.08 12.26 -12.54
CA LEU A 540 0.68 11.87 -12.33
C LEU A 540 0.00 12.58 -11.15
N THR A 541 0.76 13.20 -10.24
CA THR A 541 0.17 13.96 -9.12
C THR A 541 -0.81 15.02 -9.62
N GLU A 542 -0.37 15.87 -10.54
CA GLU A 542 -1.21 16.96 -11.06
C GLU A 542 -2.35 16.43 -11.95
N VAL A 543 -2.14 15.30 -12.63
CA VAL A 543 -3.21 14.63 -13.39
C VAL A 543 -4.32 14.16 -12.46
N PHE A 544 -3.97 13.50 -11.35
CA PHE A 544 -4.98 13.02 -10.38
C PHE A 544 -5.61 14.16 -9.58
N GLU A 545 -4.86 15.20 -9.23
CA GLU A 545 -5.44 16.40 -8.61
C GLU A 545 -6.50 17.04 -9.52
N ASN A 546 -6.25 17.11 -10.83
CA ASN A 546 -7.23 17.59 -11.82
C ASN A 546 -8.43 16.64 -11.97
N LEU A 547 -8.15 15.32 -12.11
CA LEU A 547 -9.18 14.31 -12.38
C LEU A 547 -10.17 14.13 -11.23
N PHE A 548 -9.72 14.34 -10.00
CA PHE A 548 -10.55 14.23 -8.79
C PHE A 548 -11.02 15.59 -8.26
N SER A 549 -10.88 16.67 -9.02
CA SER A 549 -11.33 18.02 -8.64
C SER A 549 -12.60 18.40 -9.39
N SER A 550 -13.60 18.93 -8.68
CA SER A 550 -14.81 19.52 -9.29
C SER A 550 -14.53 20.74 -10.18
N GLU A 551 -13.36 21.38 -10.03
CA GLU A 551 -12.94 22.50 -10.89
C GLU A 551 -12.19 22.04 -12.15
N GLY A 552 -11.89 20.73 -12.29
CA GLY A 552 -11.12 20.14 -13.38
C GLY A 552 -11.96 19.50 -14.47
N SER A 553 -11.32 18.59 -15.21
CA SER A 553 -12.01 17.69 -16.13
C SER A 553 -12.25 16.36 -15.45
N GLU A 554 -13.50 15.96 -15.40
CA GLU A 554 -13.95 14.74 -14.72
C GLU A 554 -14.31 13.64 -15.73
N ILE A 555 -14.37 12.39 -15.26
CA ILE A 555 -14.82 11.26 -16.06
C ILE A 555 -16.34 11.13 -15.97
N TYR A 556 -16.99 11.06 -17.12
CA TYR A 556 -18.43 10.87 -17.25
C TYR A 556 -18.77 9.63 -18.09
N LEU A 557 -19.79 8.88 -17.66
CA LEU A 557 -20.45 7.82 -18.43
C LEU A 557 -21.74 8.37 -19.03
N GLN A 558 -21.65 8.94 -20.21
CA GLN A 558 -22.79 9.56 -20.90
C GLN A 558 -23.54 8.54 -21.78
N PRO A 559 -24.87 8.64 -21.95
CA PRO A 559 -25.61 7.80 -22.88
C PRO A 559 -25.01 7.82 -24.28
N ALA A 560 -24.76 6.65 -24.87
CA ALA A 560 -24.16 6.53 -26.19
C ALA A 560 -25.01 7.21 -27.28
N GLU A 561 -26.33 7.30 -27.08
CA GLU A 561 -27.26 7.99 -27.98
C GLU A 561 -26.99 9.49 -28.14
N TYR A 562 -26.24 10.10 -27.20
CA TYR A 562 -25.83 11.51 -27.35
C TYR A 562 -24.70 11.68 -28.38
N TYR A 563 -23.94 10.62 -28.66
CA TYR A 563 -22.77 10.66 -29.55
C TYR A 563 -23.05 10.02 -30.90
N VAL A 564 -23.69 8.86 -30.90
CA VAL A 564 -23.96 8.09 -32.12
C VAL A 564 -25.39 7.55 -32.13
N THR A 565 -25.94 7.36 -33.32
CA THR A 565 -27.29 6.79 -33.49
C THR A 565 -27.28 5.33 -33.03
N PRO A 566 -28.11 4.91 -32.04
CA PRO A 566 -28.18 3.55 -31.56
C PRO A 566 -28.47 2.54 -32.68
N GLY A 567 -27.86 1.34 -32.61
CA GLY A 567 -27.97 0.31 -33.61
C GLY A 567 -27.12 0.51 -34.88
N THR A 568 -26.42 1.65 -34.99
CA THR A 568 -25.47 1.88 -36.08
C THR A 568 -24.08 1.36 -35.70
N THR A 569 -23.45 0.60 -36.61
CA THR A 569 -22.06 0.15 -36.39
C THR A 569 -21.10 1.24 -36.81
N VAL A 570 -20.26 1.71 -35.89
CA VAL A 570 -19.27 2.78 -36.09
C VAL A 570 -17.89 2.33 -35.63
N ASP A 571 -16.85 3.01 -36.05
CA ASP A 571 -15.53 2.94 -35.42
C ASP A 571 -15.39 4.00 -34.33
N PHE A 572 -14.38 3.87 -33.46
CA PHE A 572 -14.22 4.80 -32.33
C PHE A 572 -13.74 6.20 -32.78
N TYR A 573 -13.21 6.36 -34.01
CA TYR A 573 -12.94 7.69 -34.57
C TYR A 573 -14.22 8.52 -34.72
N THR A 574 -15.35 7.87 -35.04
CA THR A 574 -16.66 8.53 -35.11
C THR A 574 -17.12 9.00 -33.73
N VAL A 575 -16.89 8.18 -32.68
CA VAL A 575 -17.21 8.56 -31.29
C VAL A 575 -16.33 9.72 -30.82
N LEU A 576 -15.02 9.73 -31.17
CA LEU A 576 -14.12 10.85 -30.87
C LEU A 576 -14.60 12.17 -31.47
N ASP A 577 -14.96 12.16 -32.75
CA ASP A 577 -15.45 13.38 -33.40
C ASP A 577 -16.78 13.85 -32.79
N ALA A 578 -17.67 12.95 -32.47
CA ALA A 578 -18.91 13.27 -31.77
C ALA A 578 -18.68 13.91 -30.39
N ALA A 579 -17.71 13.40 -29.61
CA ALA A 579 -17.32 13.96 -28.32
C ALA A 579 -16.66 15.35 -28.49
N GLN A 580 -15.76 15.51 -29.47
CA GLN A 580 -15.12 16.78 -29.74
C GLN A 580 -16.13 17.90 -30.10
N LEU A 581 -17.22 17.56 -30.82
CA LEU A 581 -18.30 18.51 -31.12
C LEU A 581 -19.02 19.00 -29.85
N ARG A 582 -18.90 18.26 -28.76
CA ARG A 582 -19.47 18.59 -27.44
C ARG A 582 -18.43 19.22 -26.48
N GLY A 583 -17.19 19.38 -26.91
CA GLY A 583 -16.08 19.86 -26.07
C GLY A 583 -15.57 18.82 -25.10
N GLU A 584 -15.74 17.55 -25.41
CA GLU A 584 -15.42 16.40 -24.57
C GLU A 584 -14.33 15.53 -25.21
N THR A 585 -13.58 14.79 -24.39
CA THR A 585 -12.58 13.79 -24.84
C THR A 585 -13.09 12.38 -24.58
N ALA A 586 -13.46 11.63 -25.63
CA ALA A 586 -13.85 10.24 -25.47
C ALA A 586 -12.63 9.34 -25.20
N ILE A 587 -12.69 8.56 -24.11
CA ILE A 587 -11.62 7.67 -23.68
C ILE A 587 -12.01 6.19 -23.71
N GLY A 588 -13.31 5.88 -23.86
CA GLY A 588 -13.81 4.53 -23.87
C GLY A 588 -15.32 4.45 -23.99
N TYR A 589 -15.83 3.26 -23.71
CA TYR A 589 -17.28 2.99 -23.66
C TYR A 589 -17.61 1.87 -22.67
N ARG A 590 -18.88 1.77 -22.29
CA ARG A 590 -19.42 0.66 -21.47
C ARG A 590 -20.61 0.03 -22.19
N ILE A 591 -20.57 -1.29 -22.34
CA ILE A 591 -21.67 -2.11 -22.84
C ILE A 591 -22.50 -2.56 -21.64
N VAL A 592 -23.69 -2.01 -21.48
CA VAL A 592 -24.52 -2.21 -20.27
C VAL A 592 -25.05 -3.65 -20.16
N SER A 593 -25.24 -4.37 -21.26
CA SER A 593 -25.60 -5.79 -21.21
C SER A 593 -24.55 -6.69 -20.56
N GLU A 594 -23.30 -6.25 -20.47
CA GLU A 594 -22.17 -6.94 -19.85
C GLU A 594 -21.84 -6.39 -18.44
N ALA A 595 -22.66 -5.51 -17.91
CA ALA A 595 -22.42 -4.82 -16.63
C ALA A 595 -22.29 -5.76 -15.41
N ARG A 596 -22.70 -7.02 -15.51
CA ARG A 596 -22.58 -8.05 -14.45
C ARG A 596 -21.54 -9.12 -14.77
N ASN A 597 -20.76 -8.95 -15.83
CA ASN A 597 -19.75 -9.90 -16.26
C ASN A 597 -18.35 -9.40 -15.89
N SER A 598 -17.77 -9.94 -14.83
CA SER A 598 -16.41 -9.59 -14.39
C SER A 598 -15.33 -9.97 -15.41
N ASP A 599 -15.53 -11.05 -16.19
CA ASP A 599 -14.58 -11.50 -17.21
C ASP A 599 -14.48 -10.51 -18.39
N GLU A 600 -15.52 -9.68 -18.60
CA GLU A 600 -15.55 -8.60 -19.59
C GLU A 600 -15.43 -7.21 -18.94
N PHE A 601 -14.75 -7.13 -17.78
CA PHE A 601 -14.57 -5.89 -17.03
C PHE A 601 -15.87 -5.10 -16.81
N TYR A 602 -16.98 -5.80 -16.51
CA TYR A 602 -18.31 -5.21 -16.31
C TYR A 602 -18.79 -4.36 -17.51
N GLY A 603 -18.35 -4.74 -18.71
CA GLY A 603 -18.64 -4.06 -19.98
C GLY A 603 -17.81 -2.81 -20.25
N VAL A 604 -16.90 -2.41 -19.37
CA VAL A 604 -16.02 -1.24 -19.53
C VAL A 604 -14.88 -1.57 -20.50
N ASN A 605 -14.71 -0.72 -21.52
CA ASN A 605 -13.63 -0.81 -22.48
C ASN A 605 -12.94 0.56 -22.58
N LEU A 606 -11.88 0.74 -21.82
CA LEU A 606 -11.04 1.93 -21.91
C LEU A 606 -10.07 1.80 -23.08
N ASN A 607 -9.69 2.93 -23.66
CA ASN A 607 -8.72 3.00 -24.75
C ASN A 607 -8.96 1.97 -25.87
N PRO A 608 -10.18 1.87 -26.43
CA PRO A 608 -10.49 0.88 -27.46
C PRO A 608 -9.65 1.11 -28.71
N THR A 609 -9.26 0.03 -29.39
CA THR A 609 -8.67 0.13 -30.73
C THR A 609 -9.63 0.87 -31.66
N LYS A 610 -9.26 2.08 -32.09
CA LYS A 610 -10.19 3.02 -32.75
C LYS A 610 -10.78 2.53 -34.07
N THR A 611 -10.06 1.65 -34.75
CA THR A 611 -10.53 1.03 -36.00
C THR A 611 -11.46 -0.17 -35.80
N LYS A 612 -11.63 -0.67 -34.55
CA LYS A 612 -12.52 -1.80 -34.25
C LYS A 612 -13.97 -1.34 -34.32
N PRO A 613 -14.84 -1.98 -35.10
CA PRO A 613 -16.24 -1.63 -35.18
C PRO A 613 -16.96 -1.95 -33.87
N VAL A 614 -17.86 -1.06 -33.45
CA VAL A 614 -18.74 -1.22 -32.29
C VAL A 614 -20.17 -0.81 -32.68
N THR A 615 -21.17 -1.48 -32.10
CA THR A 615 -22.59 -1.15 -32.27
C THR A 615 -23.17 -0.89 -30.88
N PHE A 616 -23.63 0.32 -30.64
CA PHE A 616 -24.17 0.73 -29.34
C PHE A 616 -25.66 0.50 -29.27
N ALA A 617 -26.14 -0.08 -28.17
CA ALA A 617 -27.53 -0.01 -27.75
C ALA A 617 -27.84 1.38 -27.13
N ALA A 618 -29.12 1.71 -27.01
CA ALA A 618 -29.52 2.99 -26.38
C ALA A 618 -29.13 3.10 -24.91
N SER A 619 -29.00 1.95 -24.21
CA SER A 619 -28.57 1.88 -22.81
C SER A 619 -27.06 2.04 -22.60
N ASP A 620 -26.25 1.78 -23.65
CA ASP A 620 -24.79 1.80 -23.54
C ASP A 620 -24.26 3.22 -23.26
N LYS A 621 -23.03 3.29 -22.78
CA LYS A 621 -22.41 4.54 -22.37
C LYS A 621 -21.12 4.80 -23.13
N VAL A 622 -20.84 6.07 -23.40
CA VAL A 622 -19.51 6.55 -23.80
C VAL A 622 -18.83 7.13 -22.57
N ILE A 623 -17.57 6.77 -22.38
CA ILE A 623 -16.73 7.27 -21.28
C ILE A 623 -15.96 8.47 -21.82
N VAL A 624 -16.19 9.63 -21.21
CA VAL A 624 -15.59 10.91 -21.65
C VAL A 624 -14.95 11.66 -20.49
N LEU A 625 -13.95 12.46 -20.81
CA LEU A 625 -13.51 13.58 -19.97
C LEU A 625 -14.26 14.83 -20.41
N ALA A 626 -14.86 15.53 -19.48
CA ALA A 626 -15.57 16.77 -19.72
C ALA A 626 -15.35 17.74 -18.55
N ALA A 627 -15.52 19.05 -18.80
CA ALA A 627 -15.55 20.04 -17.72
C ALA A 627 -16.79 19.80 -16.84
N GLY A 628 -16.63 19.96 -15.52
CA GLY A 628 -17.70 19.79 -14.52
C GLY A 628 -18.81 20.86 -14.65
#